data_0fe5a134f3ba6c54d4789d424c29526d
#
_entry.id   0fe5a134f3ba6c54d4789d424c29526d
#
_cell.length_a   1.000
_cell.length_b   1.000
_cell.length_c   1.000
_cell.angle_alpha   90.00
_cell.angle_beta   90.00
_cell.angle_gamma   90.00
#
_symmetry.space_group_name_H-M   'P 1'
#
loop_
_entity.id
_entity.type
_entity.pdbx_description
1 polymer ?
#
loop_
_entity_poly.entity_id
_entity_poly.type
_entity_poly.pdbx_seq_one_letter_code
_entity_poly.pdbx_strand_id
1 'polypeptide(L)'
;MQLSRLLSLFLAIAVVTTACGSDADDSADADDAGLTVVTTVAPITSIAANIIGDRAVIIGVVPEGTNSHTFEPAPSAAELFTDADAIFINGLVLEEPTKNLALANKPESTPLIELGNESLEPAEYKYDFSFPEDEGKPNPHLWTDPDYALTYAEIIRATMTDIDPGGADDYQANYDAFVEIVTELDQAMVASFATIPEANKILLTYHDAYAYFAQNYGFTVIGAIQPADFGEPSPQEVAALIDQVRDTGVPAIFGSEVFPSPILDQIAAEAGGTFVDTLRDDDLPGAPGETDHSWVGLMRSNYITMTSALGGDPADLEAFTPRNVADDDAEYPQ
;
A
#
# COMPACT_ATOMS: atom_id res chain seq x y z
N MET A 1 44.43 -78.70 -5.02
CA MET A 1 43.59 -79.89 -5.32
C MET A 1 42.27 -79.47 -5.84
N GLN A 2 42.02 -79.84 -7.07
CA GLN A 2 40.76 -80.14 -7.80
C GLN A 2 39.74 -78.97 -7.96
N LEU A 3 39.58 -78.45 -9.16
CA LEU A 3 38.83 -78.95 -10.34
C LEU A 3 37.31 -79.00 -10.07
N SER A 4 36.46 -78.37 -10.75
CA SER A 4 35.97 -78.43 -12.08
C SER A 4 34.57 -77.86 -12.18
N ARG A 5 34.21 -77.26 -13.15
CA ARG A 5 33.58 -77.35 -14.51
C ARG A 5 32.30 -76.52 -14.56
N LEU A 6 32.32 -75.55 -15.41
CA LEU A 6 31.52 -75.37 -16.64
C LEU A 6 30.10 -76.00 -16.66
N LEU A 7 29.09 -75.16 -16.85
CA LEU A 7 28.06 -75.45 -17.86
C LEU A 7 27.34 -74.17 -18.33
N SER A 8 27.51 -73.88 -19.57
CA SER A 8 26.81 -72.82 -20.34
C SER A 8 25.41 -73.32 -20.68
N LEU A 9 24.40 -72.48 -20.56
CA LEU A 9 23.12 -72.71 -21.21
C LEU A 9 22.64 -71.45 -21.89
N PHE A 10 22.66 -71.46 -23.22
CA PHE A 10 22.01 -70.50 -24.11
C PHE A 10 20.51 -70.64 -24.02
N LEU A 11 19.76 -69.56 -23.85
CA LEU A 11 18.35 -69.57 -24.18
C LEU A 11 18.03 -68.31 -25.00
N ALA A 12 17.41 -68.55 -26.11
CA ALA A 12 17.16 -67.63 -27.21
C ALA A 12 16.09 -66.59 -26.89
N ILE A 13 16.31 -65.48 -27.52
CA ILE A 13 15.48 -64.26 -27.54
C ILE A 13 14.30 -64.49 -28.46
N ALA A 14 13.11 -64.08 -27.98
CA ALA A 14 11.97 -63.73 -28.82
C ALA A 14 11.71 -62.24 -28.70
N VAL A 15 12.02 -61.54 -29.75
CA VAL A 15 11.66 -60.09 -29.91
C VAL A 15 10.21 -60.06 -30.37
N VAL A 16 9.35 -59.48 -29.57
CA VAL A 16 8.00 -59.03 -29.98
C VAL A 16 8.00 -57.53 -30.00
N THR A 17 8.09 -56.96 -31.19
CA THR A 17 7.85 -55.54 -31.45
C THR A 17 6.36 -55.32 -31.53
N THR A 18 5.76 -54.72 -30.51
CA THR A 18 4.47 -54.04 -30.62
C THR A 18 4.74 -52.55 -30.62
N ALA A 19 4.66 -51.96 -31.78
CA ALA A 19 4.51 -50.55 -31.95
C ALA A 19 3.05 -50.17 -31.59
N CYS A 20 2.87 -49.49 -30.50
CA CYS A 20 1.72 -48.62 -30.29
C CYS A 20 2.26 -47.24 -30.03
N GLY A 21 2.07 -46.33 -31.00
CA GLY A 21 2.21 -44.93 -30.78
C GLY A 21 1.16 -44.45 -29.80
N SER A 22 1.61 -43.90 -28.74
CA SER A 22 0.87 -42.88 -27.99
C SER A 22 1.70 -41.63 -28.11
N ASP A 23 1.17 -40.69 -28.85
CA ASP A 23 1.57 -39.32 -28.76
C ASP A 23 1.37 -38.94 -27.29
N ALA A 24 2.41 -39.01 -26.50
CA ALA A 24 2.53 -38.25 -25.30
C ALA A 24 2.70 -36.83 -25.80
N ASP A 25 1.66 -36.02 -25.68
CA ASP A 25 1.81 -34.59 -25.60
C ASP A 25 2.87 -34.33 -24.52
N ASP A 26 4.07 -34.10 -24.97
CA ASP A 26 5.07 -33.36 -24.24
C ASP A 26 4.58 -31.90 -24.26
N SER A 27 3.52 -31.63 -23.52
CA SER A 27 3.32 -30.28 -23.00
C SER A 27 4.47 -30.12 -22.03
N ALA A 28 5.59 -29.60 -22.60
CA ALA A 28 6.62 -28.99 -21.81
C ALA A 28 5.96 -28.20 -20.70
N ASP A 29 6.37 -28.46 -19.48
CA ASP A 29 6.26 -27.49 -18.41
C ASP A 29 6.79 -26.18 -18.98
N ALA A 30 5.88 -25.32 -19.46
CA ALA A 30 6.15 -23.92 -19.61
C ALA A 30 6.55 -23.48 -18.20
N ASP A 31 7.71 -22.93 -18.07
CA ASP A 31 8.27 -22.39 -16.85
C ASP A 31 7.13 -21.84 -16.00
N ASP A 32 6.94 -22.44 -14.82
CA ASP A 32 6.14 -21.94 -13.74
C ASP A 32 6.91 -20.77 -13.07
N ALA A 33 7.36 -19.83 -13.88
CA ALA A 33 7.81 -18.53 -13.43
C ALA A 33 6.52 -17.76 -13.15
N GLY A 34 6.13 -17.75 -11.87
CA GLY A 34 4.94 -17.02 -11.42
C GLY A 34 4.98 -15.56 -11.90
N LEU A 35 3.83 -14.94 -12.01
CA LEU A 35 3.73 -13.52 -12.39
C LEU A 35 4.53 -12.66 -11.42
N THR A 36 5.10 -11.57 -11.92
CA THR A 36 5.78 -10.55 -11.12
C THR A 36 5.00 -9.24 -11.20
N VAL A 37 4.57 -8.74 -10.06
CA VAL A 37 3.88 -7.47 -9.93
C VAL A 37 4.74 -6.48 -9.16
N VAL A 38 4.93 -5.31 -9.72
CA VAL A 38 5.70 -4.23 -9.07
C VAL A 38 4.73 -3.17 -8.56
N THR A 39 4.92 -2.75 -7.32
CA THR A 39 4.15 -1.70 -6.63
C THR A 39 5.08 -0.61 -6.12
N THR A 40 4.55 0.43 -5.49
CA THR A 40 5.36 1.53 -4.95
C THR A 40 5.35 1.56 -3.43
N VAL A 41 4.47 2.32 -2.81
CA VAL A 41 4.41 2.50 -1.35
C VAL A 41 3.77 1.31 -0.64
N ALA A 42 4.19 1.04 0.59
CA ALA A 42 3.77 -0.11 1.37
C ALA A 42 2.24 -0.26 1.53
N PRO A 43 1.43 0.79 1.74
CA PRO A 43 -0.02 0.65 1.77
C PRO A 43 -0.63 0.12 0.47
N ILE A 44 -0.13 0.56 -0.69
CA ILE A 44 -0.58 0.07 -2.00
C ILE A 44 -0.13 -1.37 -2.21
N THR A 45 1.11 -1.68 -1.82
CA THR A 45 1.67 -3.05 -1.85
C THR A 45 0.79 -4.00 -1.06
N SER A 46 0.38 -3.61 0.15
CA SER A 46 -0.50 -4.41 1.00
C SER A 46 -1.91 -4.58 0.43
N ILE A 47 -2.50 -3.55 -0.18
CA ILE A 47 -3.78 -3.69 -0.89
C ILE A 47 -3.63 -4.67 -2.05
N ALA A 48 -2.55 -4.57 -2.83
CA ALA A 48 -2.28 -5.48 -3.94
C ALA A 48 -2.11 -6.92 -3.46
N ALA A 49 -1.39 -7.16 -2.35
CA ALA A 49 -1.22 -8.49 -1.76
C ALA A 49 -2.56 -9.14 -1.41
N ASN A 50 -3.49 -8.38 -0.81
CA ASN A 50 -4.82 -8.87 -0.47
C ASN A 50 -5.65 -9.29 -1.69
N ILE A 51 -5.41 -8.72 -2.86
CA ILE A 51 -6.17 -9.05 -4.08
C ILE A 51 -5.49 -10.14 -4.90
N ILE A 52 -4.16 -10.09 -5.00
CA ILE A 52 -3.37 -10.98 -5.85
C ILE A 52 -3.14 -12.33 -5.18
N GLY A 53 -2.95 -12.35 -3.85
CA GLY A 53 -2.63 -13.56 -3.10
C GLY A 53 -1.36 -14.23 -3.63
N ASP A 54 -1.33 -15.54 -3.61
CA ASP A 54 -0.18 -16.36 -4.01
C ASP A 54 0.03 -16.47 -5.54
N ARG A 55 -0.73 -15.72 -6.34
CA ARG A 55 -0.67 -15.85 -7.80
C ARG A 55 0.47 -15.08 -8.46
N ALA A 56 1.09 -14.16 -7.75
CA ALA A 56 2.24 -13.41 -8.23
C ALA A 56 3.23 -13.10 -7.10
N VAL A 57 4.49 -12.92 -7.45
CA VAL A 57 5.47 -12.28 -6.58
C VAL A 57 5.23 -10.79 -6.62
N ILE A 58 5.13 -10.13 -5.46
CA ILE A 58 4.91 -8.70 -5.35
C ILE A 58 6.20 -8.03 -4.86
N ILE A 59 6.59 -6.96 -5.55
CA ILE A 59 7.82 -6.22 -5.25
C ILE A 59 7.45 -4.76 -5.01
N GLY A 60 7.71 -4.26 -3.79
CA GLY A 60 7.59 -2.84 -3.44
C GLY A 60 8.86 -2.08 -3.76
N VAL A 61 8.75 -0.96 -4.48
CA VAL A 61 9.92 -0.16 -4.88
C VAL A 61 10.31 0.86 -3.82
N VAL A 62 9.36 1.39 -3.07
CA VAL A 62 9.63 2.38 -2.03
C VAL A 62 9.76 1.65 -0.68
N PRO A 63 10.97 1.58 -0.09
CA PRO A 63 11.14 0.93 1.20
C PRO A 63 10.45 1.70 2.32
N GLU A 64 9.94 0.99 3.30
CA GLU A 64 9.43 1.61 4.53
C GLU A 64 10.49 2.48 5.23
N GLY A 65 10.03 3.49 5.96
CA GLY A 65 10.90 4.49 6.57
C GLY A 65 11.45 5.53 5.58
N THR A 66 10.90 5.56 4.37
CA THR A 66 11.35 6.45 3.29
C THR A 66 10.21 7.39 2.88
N ASN A 67 10.51 8.67 2.75
CA ASN A 67 9.56 9.64 2.21
C ASN A 67 9.30 9.38 0.72
N SER A 68 8.10 8.93 0.39
CA SER A 68 7.68 8.58 -0.96
C SER A 68 7.72 9.75 -1.95
N HIS A 69 7.47 10.98 -1.48
CA HIS A 69 7.47 12.19 -2.31
C HIS A 69 8.86 12.59 -2.81
N THR A 70 9.91 12.21 -2.10
CA THR A 70 11.29 12.58 -2.43
C THR A 70 12.16 11.37 -2.77
N PHE A 71 11.56 10.18 -2.77
CA PHE A 71 12.28 8.96 -3.08
C PHE A 71 12.74 8.92 -4.53
N GLU A 72 14.01 8.60 -4.73
CA GLU A 72 14.60 8.34 -6.04
C GLU A 72 15.11 6.90 -6.08
N PRO A 73 14.52 6.02 -6.90
CA PRO A 73 14.95 4.63 -6.98
C PRO A 73 16.39 4.54 -7.51
N ALA A 74 17.15 3.58 -6.98
CA ALA A 74 18.48 3.28 -7.50
C ALA A 74 18.38 2.84 -8.97
N PRO A 75 19.40 3.13 -9.82
CA PRO A 75 19.38 2.68 -11.22
C PRO A 75 19.23 1.17 -11.40
N SER A 76 19.63 0.37 -10.39
CA SER A 76 19.43 -1.10 -10.36
C SER A 76 17.95 -1.50 -10.30
N ALA A 77 17.06 -0.65 -9.78
CA ALA A 77 15.63 -0.91 -9.79
C ALA A 77 15.01 -0.97 -11.21
N ALA A 78 15.74 -0.54 -12.24
CA ALA A 78 15.35 -0.72 -13.63
C ALA A 78 15.10 -2.19 -14.01
N GLU A 79 15.82 -3.12 -13.40
CA GLU A 79 15.66 -4.56 -13.64
C GLU A 79 14.28 -5.05 -13.19
N LEU A 80 13.75 -4.53 -12.08
CA LEU A 80 12.41 -4.88 -11.56
C LEU A 80 11.32 -4.61 -12.58
N PHE A 81 11.42 -3.48 -13.28
CA PHE A 81 10.43 -3.09 -14.28
C PHE A 81 10.57 -3.85 -15.60
N THR A 82 11.77 -4.37 -15.91
CA THR A 82 12.01 -5.17 -17.11
C THR A 82 11.28 -6.51 -17.06
N ASP A 83 11.19 -7.10 -15.87
CA ASP A 83 10.64 -8.43 -15.64
C ASP A 83 9.19 -8.38 -15.13
N ALA A 84 8.60 -7.17 -14.98
CA ALA A 84 7.26 -7.00 -14.46
C ALA A 84 6.18 -7.39 -15.48
N ASP A 85 5.17 -8.14 -15.02
CA ASP A 85 3.94 -8.44 -15.76
C ASP A 85 2.88 -7.34 -15.58
N ALA A 86 2.86 -6.68 -14.40
CA ALA A 86 2.07 -5.48 -14.13
C ALA A 86 2.82 -4.53 -13.19
N ILE A 87 2.53 -3.24 -13.30
CA ILE A 87 3.08 -2.19 -12.44
C ILE A 87 1.92 -1.34 -11.92
N PHE A 88 1.76 -1.27 -10.60
CA PHE A 88 0.78 -0.42 -9.94
C PHE A 88 1.51 0.68 -9.17
N ILE A 89 1.25 1.91 -9.52
CA ILE A 89 1.76 3.08 -8.80
C ILE A 89 0.59 3.92 -8.30
N ASN A 90 0.83 4.77 -7.32
CA ASN A 90 -0.23 5.70 -6.89
C ASN A 90 -0.57 6.71 -7.99
N GLY A 91 0.43 7.28 -8.62
CA GLY A 91 0.23 8.40 -9.53
C GLY A 91 -0.02 9.72 -8.79
N LEU A 92 -0.84 10.62 -9.35
CA LEU A 92 -1.09 11.96 -8.80
C LEU A 92 0.21 12.73 -8.49
N VAL A 93 1.25 12.47 -9.28
CA VAL A 93 2.59 13.11 -9.16
C VAL A 93 3.36 12.70 -7.88
N LEU A 94 2.95 11.64 -7.18
CA LEU A 94 3.64 11.18 -5.97
C LEU A 94 5.07 10.71 -6.28
N GLU A 95 5.19 9.69 -7.12
CA GLU A 95 6.44 8.96 -7.36
C GLU A 95 6.97 9.12 -8.81
N GLU A 96 7.02 10.33 -9.32
CA GLU A 96 7.45 10.63 -10.68
C GLU A 96 8.84 10.05 -11.06
N PRO A 97 9.88 10.05 -10.20
CA PRO A 97 11.15 9.39 -10.53
C PRO A 97 10.99 7.89 -10.77
N THR A 98 10.21 7.20 -9.95
CA THR A 98 9.90 5.76 -10.08
C THR A 98 9.10 5.49 -11.34
N LYS A 99 8.07 6.27 -11.63
CA LYS A 99 7.26 6.18 -12.85
C LYS A 99 8.12 6.34 -14.10
N ASN A 100 9.00 7.36 -14.12
CA ASN A 100 9.87 7.60 -15.26
C ASN A 100 10.86 6.45 -15.49
N LEU A 101 11.40 5.86 -14.41
CA LEU A 101 12.27 4.68 -14.50
C LEU A 101 11.50 3.48 -15.04
N ALA A 102 10.28 3.25 -14.56
CA ALA A 102 9.40 2.17 -15.03
C ALA A 102 9.08 2.33 -16.52
N LEU A 103 8.63 3.50 -16.95
CA LEU A 103 8.28 3.77 -18.35
C LEU A 103 9.47 3.60 -19.31
N ALA A 104 10.69 3.86 -18.84
CA ALA A 104 11.89 3.71 -19.65
C ALA A 104 12.36 2.26 -19.81
N ASN A 105 11.94 1.35 -18.90
CA ASN A 105 12.51 0.01 -18.82
C ASN A 105 11.48 -1.13 -18.96
N LYS A 106 10.20 -0.89 -18.67
CA LYS A 106 9.16 -1.91 -18.80
C LYS A 106 8.95 -2.35 -20.25
N PRO A 107 8.58 -3.61 -20.52
CA PRO A 107 8.09 -4.04 -21.82
C PRO A 107 6.88 -3.21 -22.28
N GLU A 108 6.69 -3.04 -23.60
CA GLU A 108 5.54 -2.31 -24.15
C GLU A 108 4.20 -2.96 -23.75
N SER A 109 4.19 -4.28 -23.60
CA SER A 109 3.01 -5.06 -23.21
C SER A 109 2.65 -4.96 -21.73
N THR A 110 3.60 -4.62 -20.85
CA THR A 110 3.36 -4.53 -19.41
C THR A 110 2.52 -3.30 -19.09
N PRO A 111 1.32 -3.44 -18.50
CA PRO A 111 0.53 -2.30 -18.05
C PRO A 111 1.23 -1.57 -16.90
N LEU A 112 1.20 -0.24 -16.92
CA LEU A 112 1.52 0.61 -15.80
C LEU A 112 0.25 1.39 -15.46
N ILE A 113 -0.28 1.14 -14.27
CA ILE A 113 -1.56 1.66 -13.80
C ILE A 113 -1.30 2.70 -12.72
N GLU A 114 -1.80 3.90 -12.91
CA GLU A 114 -1.77 4.99 -11.93
C GLU A 114 -3.08 4.95 -11.13
N LEU A 115 -3.11 4.23 -10.01
CA LEU A 115 -4.32 3.93 -9.24
C LEU A 115 -5.11 5.19 -8.86
N GLY A 116 -4.43 6.22 -8.36
CA GLY A 116 -5.06 7.47 -7.99
C GLY A 116 -5.64 8.23 -9.17
N ASN A 117 -4.95 8.22 -10.32
CA ASN A 117 -5.47 8.87 -11.53
C ASN A 117 -6.70 8.16 -12.11
N GLU A 118 -6.80 6.84 -11.92
CA GLU A 118 -7.95 6.06 -12.38
C GLU A 118 -9.11 6.06 -11.38
N SER A 119 -8.89 6.54 -10.15
CA SER A 119 -9.89 6.52 -9.08
C SER A 119 -10.79 7.75 -9.05
N LEU A 120 -10.35 8.88 -9.61
CA LEU A 120 -11.13 10.12 -9.60
C LEU A 120 -10.84 11.01 -10.80
N GLU A 121 -11.84 11.82 -11.16
CA GLU A 121 -11.69 12.80 -12.21
C GLU A 121 -10.86 14.02 -11.74
N PRO A 122 -10.16 14.73 -12.63
CA PRO A 122 -9.36 15.89 -12.26
C PRO A 122 -10.11 17.00 -11.50
N ALA A 123 -11.43 17.07 -11.65
CA ALA A 123 -12.28 18.03 -10.93
C ALA A 123 -12.48 17.67 -9.44
N GLU A 124 -12.11 16.44 -9.05
CA GLU A 124 -12.24 15.93 -7.68
C GLU A 124 -10.91 15.97 -6.93
N TYR A 125 -9.82 16.32 -7.61
CA TYR A 125 -8.49 16.44 -7.01
C TYR A 125 -8.52 17.44 -5.86
N LYS A 126 -7.85 17.06 -4.76
CA LYS A 126 -7.65 17.96 -3.62
C LYS A 126 -6.32 18.69 -3.76
N TYR A 127 -6.43 19.99 -3.55
CA TYR A 127 -5.30 20.89 -3.43
C TYR A 127 -5.42 21.56 -2.08
N ASP A 128 -4.40 21.46 -1.25
CA ASP A 128 -4.42 21.95 0.11
C ASP A 128 -3.03 22.44 0.58
N PHE A 129 -2.69 22.29 1.85
CA PHE A 129 -1.56 23.02 2.47
C PHE A 129 -0.20 22.64 1.90
N SER A 130 0.11 21.33 1.85
CA SER A 130 1.38 20.85 1.26
C SER A 130 1.27 20.63 -0.25
N PHE A 131 0.06 20.73 -0.80
CA PHE A 131 -0.25 20.50 -2.21
C PHE A 131 -1.02 21.69 -2.81
N PRO A 132 -0.42 22.88 -2.93
CA PRO A 132 -1.11 24.04 -3.47
C PRO A 132 -1.42 23.89 -4.96
N GLU A 133 -2.59 24.38 -5.39
CA GLU A 133 -3.09 24.22 -6.76
C GLU A 133 -2.16 24.82 -7.83
N ASP A 134 -1.44 25.88 -7.50
CA ASP A 134 -0.52 26.56 -8.42
C ASP A 134 0.76 25.76 -8.72
N GLU A 135 1.07 24.73 -7.93
CA GLU A 135 2.12 23.75 -8.23
C GLU A 135 1.64 22.62 -9.14
N GLY A 136 0.34 22.46 -9.33
CA GLY A 136 -0.24 21.45 -10.22
C GLY A 136 -0.07 20.00 -9.74
N LYS A 137 0.22 19.81 -8.45
CA LYS A 137 0.40 18.52 -7.81
C LYS A 137 -0.72 18.32 -6.79
N PRO A 138 -1.76 17.52 -7.09
CA PRO A 138 -2.82 17.27 -6.14
C PRO A 138 -2.32 16.41 -4.97
N ASN A 139 -3.04 16.48 -3.83
CA ASN A 139 -2.80 15.57 -2.71
C ASN A 139 -2.97 14.12 -3.18
N PRO A 140 -1.95 13.25 -3.03
CA PRO A 140 -1.98 11.91 -3.60
C PRO A 140 -2.54 10.83 -2.67
N HIS A 141 -2.85 11.13 -1.40
CA HIS A 141 -3.08 10.15 -0.33
C HIS A 141 -4.52 9.62 -0.30
N LEU A 142 -4.96 8.99 -1.40
CA LEU A 142 -6.30 8.41 -1.49
C LEU A 142 -6.44 7.18 -0.57
N TRP A 143 -5.39 6.39 -0.42
CA TRP A 143 -5.40 5.14 0.35
C TRP A 143 -5.69 5.30 1.85
N THR A 144 -5.63 6.52 2.38
CA THR A 144 -6.05 6.82 3.75
C THR A 144 -7.57 6.79 3.93
N ASP A 145 -8.33 6.73 2.86
CA ASP A 145 -9.78 6.60 2.83
C ASP A 145 -10.17 5.18 2.36
N PRO A 146 -10.96 4.41 3.15
CA PRO A 146 -11.40 3.06 2.78
C PRO A 146 -12.14 2.96 1.45
N ASP A 147 -12.91 3.95 1.05
CA ASP A 147 -13.63 3.94 -0.22
C ASP A 147 -12.67 3.93 -1.41
N TYR A 148 -11.58 4.71 -1.32
CA TYR A 148 -10.55 4.70 -2.37
C TYR A 148 -9.68 3.45 -2.31
N ALA A 149 -9.44 2.88 -1.13
CA ALA A 149 -8.75 1.59 -1.04
C ALA A 149 -9.53 0.46 -1.74
N LEU A 150 -10.87 0.46 -1.63
CA LEU A 150 -11.73 -0.45 -2.39
C LEU A 150 -11.68 -0.18 -3.90
N THR A 151 -11.60 1.09 -4.30
CA THR A 151 -11.43 1.46 -5.71
C THR A 151 -10.09 0.96 -6.25
N TYR A 152 -9.00 1.11 -5.50
CA TYR A 152 -7.69 0.56 -5.85
C TYR A 152 -7.75 -0.96 -6.00
N ALA A 153 -8.37 -1.64 -5.03
CA ALA A 153 -8.55 -3.09 -5.03
C ALA A 153 -9.31 -3.57 -6.29
N GLU A 154 -10.37 -2.86 -6.70
CA GLU A 154 -11.14 -3.19 -7.91
C GLU A 154 -10.31 -2.99 -9.19
N ILE A 155 -9.53 -1.91 -9.28
CA ILE A 155 -8.65 -1.65 -10.42
C ILE A 155 -7.59 -2.76 -10.52
N ILE A 156 -6.97 -3.13 -9.39
CA ILE A 156 -5.99 -4.22 -9.32
C ILE A 156 -6.63 -5.53 -9.75
N ARG A 157 -7.80 -5.89 -9.20
CA ARG A 157 -8.55 -7.11 -9.57
C ARG A 157 -8.83 -7.17 -11.07
N ALA A 158 -9.31 -6.08 -11.64
CA ALA A 158 -9.66 -6.01 -13.07
C ALA A 158 -8.40 -6.19 -13.94
N THR A 159 -7.32 -5.47 -13.63
CA THR A 159 -6.06 -5.57 -14.37
C THR A 159 -5.47 -6.97 -14.28
N MET A 160 -5.44 -7.57 -13.08
CA MET A 160 -4.92 -8.93 -12.90
C MET A 160 -5.77 -9.97 -13.63
N THR A 161 -7.09 -9.81 -13.68
CA THR A 161 -7.98 -10.68 -14.46
C THR A 161 -7.67 -10.61 -15.97
N ASP A 162 -7.30 -9.43 -16.48
CA ASP A 162 -6.99 -9.25 -17.90
C ASP A 162 -5.65 -9.90 -18.28
N ILE A 163 -4.64 -9.84 -17.41
CA ILE A 163 -3.30 -10.39 -17.69
C ILE A 163 -3.19 -11.89 -17.32
N ASP A 164 -3.96 -12.34 -16.33
CA ASP A 164 -4.06 -13.75 -15.91
C ASP A 164 -5.54 -14.20 -15.83
N PRO A 165 -6.18 -14.47 -16.96
CA PRO A 165 -7.56 -14.94 -16.95
C PRO A 165 -7.77 -16.26 -16.20
N GLY A 166 -6.71 -17.06 -16.01
CA GLY A 166 -6.76 -18.30 -15.24
C GLY A 166 -6.96 -18.08 -13.74
N GLY A 167 -6.60 -16.92 -13.22
CA GLY A 167 -6.76 -16.49 -11.83
C GLY A 167 -8.02 -15.68 -11.55
N ALA A 168 -8.88 -15.44 -12.54
CA ALA A 168 -10.03 -14.54 -12.40
C ALA A 168 -10.94 -14.86 -11.21
N ASP A 169 -11.22 -16.15 -10.95
CA ASP A 169 -12.06 -16.58 -9.83
C ASP A 169 -11.37 -16.34 -8.47
N ASP A 170 -10.04 -16.49 -8.40
CA ASP A 170 -9.25 -16.25 -7.20
C ASP A 170 -9.22 -14.75 -6.89
N TYR A 171 -8.92 -13.90 -7.88
CA TYR A 171 -8.92 -12.45 -7.72
C TYR A 171 -10.29 -11.93 -7.31
N GLN A 172 -11.38 -12.47 -7.87
CA GLN A 172 -12.73 -12.10 -7.47
C GLN A 172 -13.04 -12.51 -6.03
N ALA A 173 -12.69 -13.73 -5.64
CA ALA A 173 -12.92 -14.22 -4.29
C ALA A 173 -12.12 -13.39 -3.25
N ASN A 174 -10.87 -13.04 -3.57
CA ASN A 174 -10.02 -12.22 -2.73
C ASN A 174 -10.60 -10.79 -2.59
N TYR A 175 -11.02 -10.19 -3.70
CA TYR A 175 -11.68 -8.89 -3.69
C TYR A 175 -12.95 -8.89 -2.83
N ASP A 176 -13.82 -9.87 -3.00
CA ASP A 176 -15.05 -9.99 -2.22
C ASP A 176 -14.75 -10.11 -0.72
N ALA A 177 -13.74 -10.90 -0.34
CA ALA A 177 -13.28 -11.01 1.04
C ALA A 177 -12.67 -9.71 1.57
N PHE A 178 -11.89 -8.99 0.76
CA PHE A 178 -11.33 -7.70 1.13
C PHE A 178 -12.43 -6.65 1.34
N VAL A 179 -13.44 -6.62 0.48
CA VAL A 179 -14.63 -5.75 0.64
C VAL A 179 -15.31 -6.00 1.98
N GLU A 180 -15.48 -7.26 2.41
CA GLU A 180 -16.06 -7.58 3.72
C GLU A 180 -15.21 -7.01 4.86
N ILE A 181 -13.88 -7.19 4.81
CA ILE A 181 -12.95 -6.69 5.83
C ILE A 181 -13.01 -5.17 5.91
N VAL A 182 -12.92 -4.49 4.77
CA VAL A 182 -12.94 -3.02 4.71
C VAL A 182 -14.30 -2.46 5.17
N THR A 183 -15.40 -3.12 4.83
CA THR A 183 -16.73 -2.73 5.29
C THR A 183 -16.87 -2.82 6.81
N GLU A 184 -16.34 -3.89 7.43
CA GLU A 184 -16.36 -4.03 8.88
C GLU A 184 -15.47 -2.97 9.57
N LEU A 185 -14.30 -2.69 8.99
CA LEU A 185 -13.41 -1.63 9.47
C LEU A 185 -14.08 -0.26 9.38
N ASP A 186 -14.70 0.08 8.24
CA ASP A 186 -15.42 1.34 8.05
C ASP A 186 -16.54 1.51 9.08
N GLN A 187 -17.32 0.47 9.35
CA GLN A 187 -18.36 0.50 10.38
C GLN A 187 -17.77 0.81 11.76
N ALA A 188 -16.64 0.21 12.12
CA ALA A 188 -15.94 0.48 13.37
C ALA A 188 -15.38 1.92 13.42
N MET A 189 -14.87 2.43 12.29
CA MET A 189 -14.42 3.82 12.15
C MET A 189 -15.57 4.79 12.36
N VAL A 190 -16.68 4.62 11.65
CA VAL A 190 -17.87 5.48 11.76
C VAL A 190 -18.41 5.49 13.20
N ALA A 191 -18.51 4.31 13.86
CA ALA A 191 -18.97 4.21 15.24
C ALA A 191 -18.03 4.95 16.20
N SER A 192 -16.71 4.76 16.08
CA SER A 192 -15.71 5.43 16.91
C SER A 192 -15.69 6.94 16.67
N PHE A 193 -15.74 7.41 15.42
CA PHE A 193 -15.74 8.83 15.08
C PHE A 193 -17.00 9.56 15.51
N ALA A 194 -18.14 8.85 15.61
CA ALA A 194 -19.38 9.43 16.16
C ALA A 194 -19.26 9.81 17.64
N THR A 195 -18.29 9.27 18.36
CA THR A 195 -18.02 9.60 19.77
C THR A 195 -17.16 10.84 19.95
N ILE A 196 -16.45 11.28 18.90
CA ILE A 196 -15.61 12.48 18.94
C ILE A 196 -16.52 13.71 19.03
N PRO A 197 -16.28 14.63 20.00
CA PRO A 197 -16.99 15.89 20.03
C PRO A 197 -16.86 16.64 18.69
N GLU A 198 -17.95 17.14 18.14
CA GLU A 198 -17.97 17.77 16.81
C GLU A 198 -16.96 18.91 16.69
N ALA A 199 -16.77 19.68 17.76
CA ALA A 199 -15.78 20.76 17.80
C ALA A 199 -14.32 20.27 17.74
N ASN A 200 -14.09 18.98 17.97
CA ASN A 200 -12.76 18.36 17.97
C ASN A 200 -12.44 17.63 16.67
N LYS A 201 -13.37 17.53 15.72
CA LYS A 201 -13.13 16.92 14.40
C LYS A 201 -12.30 17.86 13.50
N ILE A 202 -11.16 18.26 14.03
CA ILE A 202 -10.22 19.19 13.40
C ILE A 202 -8.86 18.52 13.37
N LEU A 203 -8.24 18.48 12.20
CA LEU A 203 -6.93 17.86 11.99
C LEU A 203 -5.87 18.91 11.72
N LEU A 204 -4.77 18.82 12.45
CA LEU A 204 -3.50 19.45 12.16
C LEU A 204 -2.43 18.35 12.21
N THR A 205 -1.86 18.03 11.07
CA THR A 205 -0.91 16.94 10.91
C THR A 205 0.46 17.47 10.48
N TYR A 206 1.53 16.72 10.73
CA TYR A 206 2.82 17.08 10.15
C TYR A 206 2.77 16.93 8.64
N HIS A 207 2.45 15.74 8.16
CA HIS A 207 2.25 15.44 6.74
C HIS A 207 0.78 15.57 6.36
N ASP A 208 0.53 16.07 5.15
CA ASP A 208 -0.82 16.37 4.65
C ASP A 208 -1.43 15.15 3.91
N ALA A 209 -1.74 14.10 4.65
CA ALA A 209 -2.16 12.81 4.08
C ALA A 209 -3.66 12.51 4.23
N TYR A 210 -4.47 13.42 4.81
CA TYR A 210 -5.83 13.06 5.24
C TYR A 210 -6.96 13.85 4.55
N ALA A 211 -6.69 14.52 3.42
CA ALA A 211 -7.65 15.39 2.75
C ALA A 211 -8.91 14.67 2.27
N TYR A 212 -8.76 13.48 1.67
CA TYR A 212 -9.89 12.66 1.18
C TYR A 212 -10.64 12.01 2.33
N PHE A 213 -9.93 11.40 3.26
CA PHE A 213 -10.49 10.87 4.50
C PHE A 213 -11.31 11.92 5.26
N ALA A 214 -10.76 13.12 5.45
CA ALA A 214 -11.44 14.20 6.17
C ALA A 214 -12.77 14.59 5.50
N GLN A 215 -12.81 14.65 4.18
CA GLN A 215 -14.03 14.91 3.44
C GLN A 215 -15.09 13.83 3.67
N ASN A 216 -14.70 12.55 3.65
CA ASN A 216 -15.61 11.42 3.77
C ASN A 216 -16.20 11.33 5.18
N TYR A 217 -15.37 11.49 6.22
CA TYR A 217 -15.79 11.32 7.63
C TYR A 217 -16.15 12.61 8.36
N GLY A 218 -16.20 13.74 7.66
CA GLY A 218 -16.65 15.02 8.25
C GLY A 218 -15.62 15.66 9.17
N PHE A 219 -14.33 15.42 8.96
CA PHE A 219 -13.27 16.17 9.62
C PHE A 219 -12.90 17.42 8.82
N THR A 220 -12.25 18.37 9.48
CA THR A 220 -11.71 19.57 8.86
C THR A 220 -10.20 19.58 9.00
N VAL A 221 -9.46 19.47 7.92
CA VAL A 221 -8.01 19.71 7.92
C VAL A 221 -7.80 21.21 7.94
N ILE A 222 -7.07 21.71 8.93
CA ILE A 222 -6.83 23.16 9.11
C ILE A 222 -5.40 23.57 8.77
N GLY A 223 -4.53 22.61 8.56
CA GLY A 223 -3.14 22.85 8.18
C GLY A 223 -2.33 21.57 8.12
N ALA A 224 -1.20 21.67 7.43
CA ALA A 224 -0.08 20.74 7.53
C ALA A 224 1.16 21.53 7.99
N ILE A 225 2.04 20.85 8.75
CA ILE A 225 3.25 21.49 9.27
C ILE A 225 4.35 21.48 8.23
N GLN A 226 4.40 20.41 7.44
CA GLN A 226 5.37 20.25 6.37
C GLN A 226 5.03 21.18 5.18
N PRO A 227 5.99 22.01 4.71
CA PRO A 227 5.80 22.84 3.52
C PRO A 227 5.66 22.01 2.22
N ALA A 228 5.23 22.65 1.14
CA ALA A 228 5.06 22.04 -0.17
C ALA A 228 6.37 21.49 -0.80
N ASP A 229 7.54 21.96 -0.34
CA ASP A 229 8.83 21.43 -0.77
C ASP A 229 9.31 20.22 0.05
N PHE A 230 8.47 19.72 0.95
CA PHE A 230 8.74 18.60 1.88
C PHE A 230 9.95 18.80 2.79
N GLY A 231 10.39 20.04 2.97
CA GLY A 231 11.44 20.44 3.90
C GLY A 231 10.94 20.67 5.32
N GLU A 232 11.86 21.11 6.18
CA GLU A 232 11.51 21.58 7.53
C GLU A 232 10.91 22.98 7.46
N PRO A 233 9.85 23.28 8.26
CA PRO A 233 9.24 24.59 8.26
C PRO A 233 10.21 25.68 8.79
N SER A 234 10.14 26.85 8.21
CA SER A 234 10.91 28.01 8.67
C SER A 234 10.43 28.48 10.05
N PRO A 235 11.25 29.23 10.81
CA PRO A 235 10.83 29.81 12.09
C PRO A 235 9.58 30.70 12.01
N GLN A 236 9.33 31.34 10.85
CA GLN A 236 8.14 32.15 10.65
C GLN A 236 6.89 31.28 10.48
N GLU A 237 6.99 30.17 9.76
CA GLU A 237 5.91 29.19 9.61
C GLU A 237 5.59 28.52 10.94
N VAL A 238 6.61 28.13 11.71
CA VAL A 238 6.43 27.58 13.06
C VAL A 238 5.68 28.56 13.96
N ALA A 239 6.04 29.85 13.95
CA ALA A 239 5.34 30.87 14.74
C ALA A 239 3.85 31.02 14.31
N ALA A 240 3.59 30.99 13.00
CA ALA A 240 2.22 31.04 12.47
C ALA A 240 1.39 29.81 12.87
N LEU A 241 1.98 28.61 12.86
CA LEU A 241 1.34 27.37 13.30
C LEU A 241 1.03 27.40 14.80
N ILE A 242 1.93 27.91 15.65
CA ILE A 242 1.69 28.09 17.08
C ILE A 242 0.48 29.00 17.33
N ASP A 243 0.39 30.12 16.61
CA ASP A 243 -0.73 31.04 16.73
C ASP A 243 -2.02 30.38 16.24
N GLN A 244 -1.98 29.64 15.13
CA GLN A 244 -3.14 28.89 14.60
C GLN A 244 -3.65 27.85 15.59
N VAL A 245 -2.76 27.05 16.22
CA VAL A 245 -3.13 26.06 17.24
C VAL A 245 -3.82 26.73 18.43
N ARG A 246 -3.28 27.86 18.88
CA ARG A 246 -3.89 28.63 19.99
C ARG A 246 -5.27 29.17 19.64
N ASP A 247 -5.42 29.70 18.44
CA ASP A 247 -6.67 30.33 17.99
C ASP A 247 -7.78 29.31 17.72
N THR A 248 -7.42 28.15 17.18
CA THR A 248 -8.36 27.07 16.86
C THR A 248 -8.65 26.16 18.04
N GLY A 249 -7.72 26.06 19.00
CA GLY A 249 -7.87 25.20 20.17
C GLY A 249 -7.92 23.71 19.83
N VAL A 250 -7.19 23.28 18.78
CA VAL A 250 -7.11 21.85 18.41
C VAL A 250 -6.63 21.02 19.59
N PRO A 251 -7.30 19.87 19.89
CA PRO A 251 -6.94 19.05 21.03
C PRO A 251 -5.63 18.30 20.84
N ALA A 252 -5.27 17.99 19.59
CA ALA A 252 -4.07 17.23 19.25
C ALA A 252 -3.39 17.73 17.97
N ILE A 253 -2.09 17.56 17.90
CA ILE A 253 -1.23 17.76 16.73
C ILE A 253 -0.62 16.41 16.41
N PHE A 254 -0.76 15.95 15.17
CA PHE A 254 -0.30 14.63 14.76
C PHE A 254 1.02 14.73 14.00
N GLY A 255 2.01 13.93 14.41
CA GLY A 255 3.26 13.72 13.68
C GLY A 255 3.12 12.67 12.59
N SER A 256 4.22 12.42 11.88
CA SER A 256 4.36 11.33 10.91
C SER A 256 5.57 10.46 11.30
N GLU A 257 5.49 9.19 11.04
CA GLU A 257 6.56 8.21 11.33
C GLU A 257 7.81 8.44 10.47
N VAL A 258 7.61 8.96 9.26
CA VAL A 258 8.71 9.20 8.30
C VAL A 258 9.41 10.54 8.56
N PHE A 259 8.77 11.44 9.32
CA PHE A 259 9.26 12.79 9.58
C PHE A 259 9.31 13.12 11.08
N PRO A 260 10.16 12.46 11.88
CA PRO A 260 10.30 12.81 13.29
C PRO A 260 10.88 14.22 13.41
N SER A 261 10.06 15.19 13.82
CA SER A 261 10.47 16.58 13.93
C SER A 261 10.41 17.08 15.38
N PRO A 262 11.53 17.53 15.96
CA PRO A 262 11.55 18.20 17.28
C PRO A 262 10.70 19.48 17.33
N ILE A 263 10.38 20.05 16.19
CA ILE A 263 9.54 21.26 16.09
C ILE A 263 8.12 20.99 16.56
N LEU A 264 7.61 19.77 16.39
CA LEU A 264 6.28 19.36 16.84
C LEU A 264 6.12 19.47 18.37
N ASP A 265 7.11 19.00 19.12
CA ASP A 265 7.14 19.13 20.58
C ASP A 265 7.11 20.61 20.99
N GLN A 266 7.86 21.44 20.28
CA GLN A 266 7.88 22.87 20.56
C GLN A 266 6.52 23.51 20.27
N ILE A 267 5.89 23.24 19.12
CA ILE A 267 4.57 23.78 18.76
C ILE A 267 3.54 23.37 19.82
N ALA A 268 3.49 22.10 20.18
CA ALA A 268 2.57 21.61 21.19
C ALA A 268 2.78 22.25 22.56
N ALA A 269 4.02 22.35 23.03
CA ALA A 269 4.35 22.95 24.32
C ALA A 269 4.01 24.45 24.37
N GLU A 270 4.27 25.20 23.31
CA GLU A 270 4.02 26.64 23.24
C GLU A 270 2.53 26.95 22.98
N ALA A 271 1.83 26.13 22.21
CA ALA A 271 0.42 26.34 21.88
C ALA A 271 -0.55 25.78 22.94
N GLY A 272 -0.10 24.87 23.81
CA GLY A 272 -0.91 24.22 24.83
C GLY A 272 -1.73 23.02 24.30
N GLY A 273 -1.36 22.48 23.14
CA GLY A 273 -1.91 21.26 22.57
C GLY A 273 -1.20 19.99 23.06
N THR A 274 -1.73 18.84 22.70
CA THR A 274 -1.08 17.54 22.90
C THR A 274 -0.44 17.11 21.59
N PHE A 275 0.87 16.79 21.61
CA PHE A 275 1.53 16.19 20.47
C PHE A 275 1.32 14.66 20.50
N VAL A 276 0.97 14.10 19.35
CA VAL A 276 0.80 12.66 19.11
C VAL A 276 1.62 12.29 17.88
N ASP A 277 2.61 11.43 18.05
CA ASP A 277 3.67 11.20 17.06
C ASP A 277 3.51 9.93 16.22
N THR A 278 2.34 9.34 16.15
CA THR A 278 2.18 7.99 15.61
C THR A 278 1.12 7.82 14.52
N LEU A 279 0.80 8.86 13.74
CA LEU A 279 0.06 8.65 12.49
C LEU A 279 1.03 8.25 11.38
N ARG A 280 0.67 7.16 10.69
CA ARG A 280 1.42 6.61 9.57
C ARG A 280 0.68 6.90 8.28
N ASP A 281 1.40 7.15 7.22
CA ASP A 281 0.85 7.34 5.88
C ASP A 281 1.57 6.49 4.82
N ASP A 282 2.88 6.40 4.88
CA ASP A 282 3.70 5.62 3.95
C ASP A 282 4.07 4.22 4.48
N ASP A 283 4.14 4.03 5.81
CA ASP A 283 4.60 2.79 6.43
C ASP A 283 3.46 1.98 7.05
N LEU A 284 3.65 0.67 7.13
CA LEU A 284 2.74 -0.22 7.84
C LEU A 284 3.12 -0.32 9.34
N PRO A 285 2.15 -0.53 10.25
CA PRO A 285 2.45 -0.76 11.66
C PRO A 285 3.01 -2.15 11.91
N GLY A 286 3.67 -2.35 13.06
CA GLY A 286 4.21 -3.67 13.44
C GLY A 286 5.47 -4.05 12.67
N ALA A 287 5.66 -5.33 12.45
CA ALA A 287 6.81 -5.87 11.72
C ALA A 287 6.34 -6.81 10.59
N PRO A 288 7.10 -6.96 9.50
CA PRO A 288 6.79 -7.90 8.43
C PRO A 288 6.44 -9.30 8.95
N GLY A 289 5.34 -9.87 8.45
CA GLY A 289 4.79 -11.15 8.88
C GLY A 289 3.85 -11.08 10.10
N GLU A 290 3.63 -9.91 10.70
CA GLU A 290 2.55 -9.72 11.68
C GLU A 290 1.24 -9.34 10.97
N THR A 291 0.09 -9.77 11.49
CA THR A 291 -1.22 -9.45 10.88
C THR A 291 -1.50 -7.95 10.83
N ASP A 292 -0.99 -7.20 11.80
CA ASP A 292 -1.13 -5.74 11.84
C ASP A 292 -0.22 -5.03 10.82
N HIS A 293 0.80 -5.72 10.29
CA HIS A 293 1.66 -5.19 9.23
C HIS A 293 0.93 -5.27 7.89
N SER A 294 -0.08 -4.42 7.73
CA SER A 294 -0.98 -4.40 6.59
C SER A 294 -1.69 -3.05 6.49
N TRP A 295 -2.29 -2.78 5.33
CA TRP A 295 -3.16 -1.61 5.16
C TRP A 295 -4.32 -1.60 6.16
N VAL A 296 -4.92 -2.75 6.45
CA VAL A 296 -6.00 -2.88 7.45
C VAL A 296 -5.51 -2.50 8.85
N GLY A 297 -4.32 -2.97 9.22
CA GLY A 297 -3.67 -2.63 10.49
C GLY A 297 -3.30 -1.15 10.56
N LEU A 298 -2.82 -0.58 9.46
CA LEU A 298 -2.51 0.85 9.32
C LEU A 298 -3.75 1.71 9.61
N MET A 299 -4.86 1.46 8.93
CA MET A 299 -6.10 2.19 9.13
C MET A 299 -6.59 2.07 10.58
N ARG A 300 -6.65 0.84 11.11
CA ARG A 300 -7.06 0.61 12.50
C ARG A 300 -6.18 1.37 13.49
N SER A 301 -4.86 1.27 13.38
CA SER A 301 -3.91 1.91 14.29
C SER A 301 -4.05 3.44 14.29
N ASN A 302 -4.06 4.04 13.10
CA ASN A 302 -4.20 5.48 12.94
C ASN A 302 -5.50 5.99 13.53
N TYR A 303 -6.61 5.34 13.26
CA TYR A 303 -7.92 5.84 13.65
C TYR A 303 -8.27 5.56 15.11
N ILE A 304 -7.66 4.56 15.76
CA ILE A 304 -7.65 4.43 17.23
C ILE A 304 -6.92 5.64 17.84
N THR A 305 -5.73 5.93 17.35
CA THR A 305 -4.90 7.05 17.81
C THR A 305 -5.62 8.38 17.62
N MET A 306 -6.16 8.62 16.42
CA MET A 306 -6.88 9.84 16.09
C MET A 306 -8.14 10.02 16.97
N THR A 307 -8.96 8.97 17.08
CA THR A 307 -10.19 9.00 17.90
C THR A 307 -9.88 9.35 19.36
N SER A 308 -8.89 8.67 19.95
CA SER A 308 -8.48 8.87 21.34
C SER A 308 -7.95 10.29 21.58
N ALA A 309 -7.06 10.76 20.70
CA ALA A 309 -6.45 12.08 20.82
C ALA A 309 -7.44 13.23 20.68
N LEU A 310 -8.49 13.03 19.88
CA LEU A 310 -9.56 14.00 19.67
C LEU A 310 -10.68 13.90 20.73
N GLY A 311 -10.51 13.04 21.75
CA GLY A 311 -11.43 12.91 22.89
C GLY A 311 -12.65 12.04 22.62
N GLY A 312 -12.59 11.17 21.61
CA GLY A 312 -13.57 10.12 21.35
C GLY A 312 -13.25 8.82 22.10
N ASP A 313 -14.09 7.81 21.89
CA ASP A 313 -13.95 6.45 22.40
C ASP A 313 -13.63 5.50 21.25
N PRO A 314 -12.42 4.92 21.16
CA PRO A 314 -12.04 4.02 20.09
C PRO A 314 -12.49 2.56 20.27
N ALA A 315 -13.38 2.28 21.22
CA ALA A 315 -13.73 0.91 21.62
C ALA A 315 -14.21 0.04 20.46
N ASP A 316 -14.92 0.56 19.47
CA ASP A 316 -15.36 -0.19 18.30
C ASP A 316 -14.16 -0.55 17.39
N LEU A 317 -13.21 0.37 17.16
CA LEU A 317 -11.97 0.11 16.45
C LEU A 317 -11.05 -0.84 17.21
N GLU A 318 -10.96 -0.74 18.53
CA GLU A 318 -10.19 -1.67 19.37
C GLU A 318 -10.76 -3.09 19.33
N ALA A 319 -12.10 -3.21 19.26
CA ALA A 319 -12.78 -4.50 19.14
C ALA A 319 -12.66 -5.14 17.75
N PHE A 320 -12.44 -4.34 16.71
CA PHE A 320 -12.17 -4.84 15.37
C PHE A 320 -10.84 -5.59 15.37
N THR A 321 -10.84 -6.82 14.87
CA THR A 321 -9.63 -7.64 14.76
C THR A 321 -9.11 -7.55 13.33
N PRO A 322 -7.93 -6.97 13.09
CA PRO A 322 -7.31 -6.95 11.77
C PRO A 322 -7.15 -8.36 11.21
N ARG A 323 -7.41 -8.50 9.94
CA ARG A 323 -7.17 -9.70 9.17
C ARG A 323 -6.90 -9.33 7.73
N ASN A 324 -6.12 -10.14 7.06
CA ASN A 324 -5.79 -10.01 5.65
C ASN A 324 -6.41 -11.16 4.88
N VAL A 325 -6.65 -10.96 3.60
CA VAL A 325 -7.08 -12.05 2.68
C VAL A 325 -5.90 -12.95 2.38
N ALA A 326 -4.73 -12.35 2.16
CA ALA A 326 -3.46 -13.05 1.99
C ALA A 326 -2.38 -12.35 2.82
N ASP A 327 -1.33 -13.08 3.17
CA ASP A 327 -0.15 -12.52 3.85
C ASP A 327 0.57 -11.54 2.90
N ASP A 328 1.14 -10.48 3.47
CA ASP A 328 1.98 -9.54 2.73
C ASP A 328 3.43 -10.05 2.79
N ASP A 329 3.80 -10.84 1.80
CA ASP A 329 5.14 -11.38 1.62
C ASP A 329 5.94 -10.57 0.58
N ALA A 330 5.56 -9.31 0.35
CA ALA A 330 6.21 -8.45 -0.63
C ALA A 330 7.69 -8.22 -0.31
N GLU A 331 8.50 -8.19 -1.36
CA GLU A 331 9.93 -7.92 -1.26
C GLU A 331 10.22 -6.44 -1.53
N TYR A 332 11.17 -5.86 -0.79
CA TYR A 332 11.67 -4.49 -0.98
C TYR A 332 13.19 -4.53 -1.23
N PRO A 333 13.64 -4.79 -2.46
CA PRO A 333 15.04 -5.06 -2.79
C PRO A 333 15.89 -3.78 -2.93
N GLN A 334 15.82 -2.83 -1.99
CA GLN A 334 16.54 -1.55 -2.04
C GLN A 334 17.76 -1.56 -1.11
#